data_d1226f4824f57fc8e5601627ab265315
#
_entry.id   d1226f4824f57fc8e5601627ab265315
#
_cell.length_a   1.000
_cell.length_b   1.000
_cell.length_c   1.000
_cell.angle_alpha   90.00
_cell.angle_beta   90.00
_cell.angle_gamma   90.00
#
_symmetry.space_group_name_H-M   'P 1'
#
loop_
_entity.id
_entity.type
_entity.pdbx_description
1 polymer ?
#
loop_
_entity_poly.entity_id
_entity_poly.type
_entity_poly.pdbx_seq_one_letter_code
_entity_poly.pdbx_strand_id
1 'polypeptide(L)'
;SLLGPSAFIGDWHTNVLRAESLPTYSVRELNNAIGVLLERGFAPRFVIQATASRPQVKKGHLWLTLSDGEASITAVAWASKLKQLDFVPADGDGVTVIGKLNFWSARASLAVQVLDMRPSLTTVLRRFETVKAQLQEEGVIDPNRRRELPAYPKRLGILTSVPSSALADMLRTAQERWPLCELLVVPIPVQGEVAPMI
;
A
#
# COMPACT_ATOMS: atom_id res chain seq x y z
N SER A 1 -31.05 -57.78 -29.19
CA SER A 1 -30.64 -57.23 -30.44
C SER A 1 -29.73 -56.02 -30.27
N LEU A 2 -28.65 -56.14 -30.85
CA LEU A 2 -27.44 -55.32 -30.87
C LEU A 2 -27.71 -53.93 -31.50
N LEU A 3 -27.46 -52.88 -30.74
CA LEU A 3 -27.18 -51.58 -31.31
C LEU A 3 -25.64 -51.44 -31.33
N GLY A 4 -25.10 -51.42 -32.52
CA GLY A 4 -23.68 -51.37 -32.81
C GLY A 4 -23.08 -49.98 -32.54
N PRO A 5 -21.72 -49.86 -32.51
CA PRO A 5 -20.99 -48.67 -32.09
C PRO A 5 -20.91 -47.53 -33.13
N SER A 6 -21.80 -47.50 -34.14
CA SER A 6 -21.70 -46.51 -35.23
C SER A 6 -22.42 -45.18 -35.00
N ALA A 7 -23.23 -45.05 -33.94
CA ALA A 7 -23.95 -43.80 -33.70
C ALA A 7 -23.07 -42.70 -33.00
N PHE A 8 -21.95 -43.10 -32.42
CA PHE A 8 -21.07 -42.13 -31.67
C PHE A 8 -19.99 -41.50 -32.54
N ILE A 9 -19.68 -42.07 -33.69
CA ILE A 9 -18.60 -41.58 -34.58
C ILE A 9 -19.09 -40.42 -35.48
N GLY A 10 -20.39 -40.38 -35.81
CA GLY A 10 -20.95 -39.34 -36.67
C GLY A 10 -20.95 -37.95 -36.07
N ASP A 11 -21.19 -37.85 -34.77
CA ASP A 11 -21.24 -36.55 -34.09
C ASP A 11 -19.85 -35.94 -33.86
N TRP A 12 -18.83 -36.79 -33.73
CA TRP A 12 -17.46 -36.30 -33.58
C TRP A 12 -16.91 -35.65 -34.84
N HIS A 13 -17.12 -36.26 -36.00
CA HIS A 13 -16.69 -35.68 -37.28
C HIS A 13 -17.37 -34.35 -37.60
N THR A 14 -18.65 -34.23 -37.31
CA THR A 14 -19.42 -32.99 -37.57
C THR A 14 -18.98 -31.86 -36.60
N ASN A 15 -18.64 -32.18 -35.35
CA ASN A 15 -18.11 -31.22 -34.40
C ASN A 15 -16.65 -30.82 -34.70
N VAL A 16 -15.82 -31.72 -35.20
CA VAL A 16 -14.43 -31.42 -35.61
C VAL A 16 -14.43 -30.52 -36.84
N LEU A 17 -15.32 -30.78 -37.85
CA LEU A 17 -15.43 -29.93 -39.05
C LEU A 17 -15.94 -28.51 -38.72
N ARG A 18 -16.79 -28.34 -37.70
CA ARG A 18 -17.15 -27.02 -37.15
C ARG A 18 -15.99 -26.35 -36.42
N ALA A 19 -15.11 -27.10 -35.77
CA ALA A 19 -13.93 -26.59 -35.10
C ALA A 19 -12.87 -26.07 -36.08
N GLU A 20 -12.82 -26.54 -37.32
CA GLU A 20 -11.90 -26.02 -38.34
C GLU A 20 -12.16 -24.55 -38.74
N SER A 21 -13.35 -24.02 -38.44
CA SER A 21 -13.69 -22.61 -38.66
C SER A 21 -13.37 -21.70 -37.45
N LEU A 22 -12.98 -22.28 -36.33
CA LEU A 22 -12.64 -21.54 -35.12
C LEU A 22 -11.15 -21.23 -35.07
N PRO A 23 -10.76 -20.04 -34.55
CA PRO A 23 -9.35 -19.74 -34.35
C PRO A 23 -8.72 -20.72 -33.37
N THR A 24 -7.57 -21.26 -33.75
CA THR A 24 -6.84 -22.25 -32.96
C THR A 24 -5.61 -21.60 -32.34
N TYR A 25 -5.42 -21.78 -31.04
CA TYR A 25 -4.30 -21.24 -30.30
C TYR A 25 -3.56 -22.39 -29.61
N SER A 26 -2.25 -22.28 -29.55
CA SER A 26 -1.49 -22.93 -28.49
C SER A 26 -1.73 -22.20 -27.14
N VAL A 27 -1.45 -22.85 -26.02
CA VAL A 27 -1.59 -22.21 -24.69
C VAL A 27 -0.76 -20.93 -24.60
N ARG A 28 0.46 -20.95 -25.15
CA ARG A 28 1.33 -19.77 -25.20
C ARG A 28 0.70 -18.62 -25.99
N GLU A 29 0.18 -18.91 -27.17
CA GLU A 29 -0.46 -17.90 -28.02
C GLU A 29 -1.70 -17.31 -27.37
N LEU A 30 -2.52 -18.15 -26.72
CA LEU A 30 -3.68 -17.70 -25.98
C LEU A 30 -3.28 -16.77 -24.83
N ASN A 31 -2.31 -17.19 -24.00
CA ASN A 31 -1.85 -16.38 -22.88
C ASN A 31 -1.25 -15.05 -23.34
N ASN A 32 -0.49 -15.04 -24.43
CA ASN A 32 0.07 -13.82 -24.99
C ASN A 32 -1.04 -12.89 -25.53
N ALA A 33 -2.04 -13.44 -26.19
CA ALA A 33 -3.18 -12.67 -26.68
C ALA A 33 -3.96 -12.01 -25.53
N ILE A 34 -4.19 -12.75 -24.44
CA ILE A 34 -4.80 -12.21 -23.22
C ILE A 34 -3.97 -11.05 -22.65
N GLY A 35 -2.66 -11.23 -22.55
CA GLY A 35 -1.75 -10.19 -22.05
C GLY A 35 -1.83 -8.91 -22.89
N VAL A 36 -1.83 -9.02 -24.21
CA VAL A 36 -1.95 -7.87 -25.13
C VAL A 36 -3.30 -7.16 -24.96
N LEU A 37 -4.40 -7.92 -24.81
CA LEU A 37 -5.72 -7.34 -24.58
C LEU A 37 -5.79 -6.59 -23.25
N LEU A 38 -5.20 -7.14 -22.21
CA LEU A 38 -5.14 -6.50 -20.90
C LEU A 38 -4.31 -5.20 -20.94
N GLU A 39 -3.16 -5.21 -21.59
CA GLU A 39 -2.33 -4.00 -21.75
C GLU A 39 -3.04 -2.87 -22.51
N ARG A 40 -3.83 -3.23 -23.54
CA ARG A 40 -4.57 -2.26 -24.34
C ARG A 40 -5.87 -1.79 -23.69
N GLY A 41 -6.50 -2.65 -22.86
CA GLY A 41 -7.82 -2.41 -22.29
C GLY A 41 -7.80 -1.63 -20.97
N PHE A 42 -6.65 -1.53 -20.30
CA PHE A 42 -6.54 -0.87 -19.02
C PHE A 42 -5.68 0.39 -19.08
N ALA A 43 -6.02 1.37 -18.23
CA ALA A 43 -5.16 2.53 -18.02
C ALA A 43 -3.79 2.07 -17.50
N PRO A 44 -2.67 2.74 -17.90
CA PRO A 44 -1.33 2.41 -17.45
C PRO A 44 -1.16 2.49 -15.92
N ARG A 45 -1.98 3.30 -15.27
CA ARG A 45 -2.06 3.46 -13.82
C ARG A 45 -3.50 3.69 -13.40
N PHE A 46 -3.87 3.17 -12.25
CA PHE A 46 -5.20 3.34 -11.66
C PHE A 46 -5.11 3.40 -10.14
N VAL A 47 -6.19 3.84 -9.51
CA VAL A 47 -6.32 3.90 -8.06
C VAL A 47 -7.32 2.84 -7.61
N ILE A 48 -6.97 2.09 -6.57
CA ILE A 48 -7.86 1.14 -5.90
C ILE A 48 -8.00 1.58 -4.44
N GLN A 49 -9.23 1.63 -3.95
CA GLN A 49 -9.55 1.73 -2.53
C GLN A 49 -10.01 0.36 -2.07
N ALA A 50 -9.33 -0.21 -1.10
CA ALA A 50 -9.58 -1.58 -0.68
C ALA A 50 -9.16 -1.81 0.77
N THR A 51 -9.51 -2.98 1.30
CA THR A 51 -8.96 -3.52 2.53
C THR A 51 -7.80 -4.44 2.19
N ALA A 52 -6.66 -4.24 2.84
CA ALA A 52 -5.50 -5.11 2.73
C ALA A 52 -5.70 -6.36 3.59
N SER A 53 -5.48 -7.52 3.02
CA SER A 53 -5.58 -8.80 3.72
C SER A 53 -4.31 -9.63 3.51
N ARG A 54 -3.90 -10.31 4.58
CA ARG A 54 -2.77 -11.24 4.57
C ARG A 54 -1.49 -10.66 3.98
N PRO A 55 -1.02 -9.49 4.41
CA PRO A 55 0.25 -8.96 3.95
C PRO A 55 1.39 -9.89 4.39
N GLN A 56 2.24 -10.26 3.46
CA GLN A 56 3.39 -11.14 3.68
C GLN A 56 4.58 -10.68 2.87
N VAL A 57 5.74 -10.61 3.51
CA VAL A 57 6.99 -10.36 2.81
C VAL A 57 7.63 -11.69 2.44
N LYS A 58 7.73 -11.95 1.14
CA LYS A 58 8.38 -13.15 0.58
C LYS A 58 9.49 -12.72 -0.37
N LYS A 59 10.72 -13.19 -0.12
CA LYS A 59 11.91 -12.84 -0.92
C LYS A 59 12.10 -11.32 -1.09
N GLY A 60 11.76 -10.56 -0.04
CA GLY A 60 11.84 -9.09 -0.06
C GLY A 60 10.70 -8.36 -0.76
N HIS A 61 9.74 -9.05 -1.33
CA HIS A 61 8.54 -8.48 -1.97
C HIS A 61 7.34 -8.57 -1.05
N LEU A 62 6.55 -7.52 -0.98
CA LEU A 62 5.29 -7.53 -0.24
C LEU A 62 4.17 -8.08 -1.13
N TRP A 63 3.56 -9.16 -0.68
CA TRP A 63 2.38 -9.78 -1.28
C TRP A 63 1.19 -9.57 -0.36
N LEU A 64 0.06 -9.20 -0.90
CA LEU A 64 -1.18 -9.02 -0.17
C LEU A 64 -2.38 -9.24 -1.08
N THR A 65 -3.55 -9.36 -0.47
CA THR A 65 -4.84 -9.37 -1.17
C THR A 65 -5.53 -8.04 -0.92
N LEU A 66 -6.02 -7.40 -1.98
CA LEU A 66 -6.89 -6.23 -1.91
C LEU A 66 -8.33 -6.69 -2.12
N SER A 67 -9.23 -6.28 -1.22
CA SER A 67 -10.64 -6.66 -1.26
C SER A 67 -11.54 -5.46 -0.93
N ASP A 68 -12.71 -5.42 -1.54
CA ASP A 68 -13.79 -4.48 -1.20
C ASP A 68 -14.97 -5.14 -0.47
N GLY A 69 -14.83 -6.44 -0.12
CA GLY A 69 -15.86 -7.25 0.51
C GLY A 69 -16.67 -8.10 -0.48
N GLU A 70 -16.73 -7.73 -1.75
CA GLU A 70 -17.42 -8.49 -2.81
C GLU A 70 -16.43 -9.21 -3.72
N ALA A 71 -15.28 -8.58 -4.00
CA ALA A 71 -14.25 -9.11 -4.87
C ALA A 71 -12.86 -8.92 -4.25
N SER A 72 -11.90 -9.67 -4.75
CA SER A 72 -10.52 -9.58 -4.32
C SER A 72 -9.54 -9.75 -5.47
N ILE A 73 -8.37 -9.15 -5.34
CA ILE A 73 -7.26 -9.29 -6.29
C ILE A 73 -5.94 -9.33 -5.53
N THR A 74 -5.02 -10.14 -6.04
CA THR A 74 -3.65 -10.18 -5.51
C THR A 74 -2.91 -8.89 -5.89
N ALA A 75 -2.12 -8.36 -4.96
CA ALA A 75 -1.23 -7.23 -5.19
C ALA A 75 0.20 -7.56 -4.76
N VAL A 76 1.16 -6.92 -5.40
CA VAL A 76 2.58 -7.07 -5.10
C VAL A 76 3.28 -5.71 -5.12
N ALA A 77 4.06 -5.44 -4.08
CA ALA A 77 5.04 -4.37 -4.07
C ALA A 77 6.44 -5.00 -4.15
N TRP A 78 7.14 -4.73 -5.23
CA TRP A 78 8.51 -5.24 -5.42
C TRP A 78 9.46 -4.67 -4.36
N ALA A 79 10.52 -5.38 -4.05
CA ALA A 79 11.47 -5.02 -3.00
C ALA A 79 12.01 -3.58 -3.11
N SER A 80 12.30 -3.12 -4.32
CA SER A 80 12.74 -1.74 -4.57
C SER A 80 11.67 -0.71 -4.22
N LYS A 81 10.40 -1.03 -4.49
CA LYS A 81 9.26 -0.18 -4.16
C LYS A 81 8.92 -0.26 -2.68
N LEU A 82 8.94 -1.45 -2.10
CA LEU A 82 8.67 -1.64 -0.67
C LEU A 82 9.56 -0.77 0.22
N LYS A 83 10.84 -0.64 -0.14
CA LYS A 83 11.80 0.23 0.58
C LYS A 83 11.48 1.72 0.50
N GLN A 84 10.67 2.14 -0.47
CA GLN A 84 10.27 3.53 -0.71
C GLN A 84 8.89 3.84 -0.14
N LEU A 85 8.15 2.83 0.31
CA LEU A 85 6.83 3.03 0.89
C LEU A 85 6.97 3.50 2.33
N ASP A 86 6.32 4.62 2.66
CA ASP A 86 6.24 5.15 4.03
C ASP A 86 5.23 4.39 4.90
N PHE A 87 4.47 3.48 4.30
CA PHE A 87 3.40 2.75 4.94
C PHE A 87 3.35 1.31 4.44
N VAL A 88 3.39 0.36 5.37
CA VAL A 88 3.13 -1.06 5.13
C VAL A 88 1.85 -1.42 5.87
N PRO A 89 0.83 -1.98 5.19
CA PRO A 89 -0.43 -2.29 5.83
C PRO A 89 -0.32 -3.49 6.76
N ALA A 90 -1.09 -3.46 7.84
CA ALA A 90 -1.42 -4.64 8.62
C ALA A 90 -2.66 -5.32 8.03
N ASP A 91 -2.94 -6.56 8.44
CA ASP A 91 -4.15 -7.26 8.04
C ASP A 91 -5.40 -6.49 8.48
N GLY A 92 -6.32 -6.27 7.55
CA GLY A 92 -7.55 -5.53 7.79
C GLY A 92 -7.44 -4.00 7.62
N ASP A 93 -6.27 -3.47 7.31
CA ASP A 93 -6.14 -2.03 7.06
C ASP A 93 -6.83 -1.61 5.76
N GLY A 94 -7.59 -0.52 5.82
CA GLY A 94 -8.05 0.17 4.62
C GLY A 94 -6.90 0.93 3.95
N VAL A 95 -6.78 0.78 2.65
CA VAL A 95 -5.68 1.35 1.86
C VAL A 95 -6.18 2.01 0.58
N THR A 96 -5.43 3.01 0.13
CA THR A 96 -5.52 3.57 -1.21
C THR A 96 -4.23 3.21 -1.95
N VAL A 97 -4.36 2.47 -3.03
CA VAL A 97 -3.24 1.95 -3.83
C VAL A 97 -3.24 2.60 -5.19
N ILE A 98 -2.12 3.17 -5.59
CA ILE A 98 -1.83 3.48 -6.99
C ILE A 98 -1.11 2.27 -7.57
N GLY A 99 -1.68 1.67 -8.59
CA GLY A 99 -1.17 0.45 -9.16
C GLY A 99 -1.24 0.41 -10.68
N LYS A 100 -0.65 -0.62 -11.22
CA LYS A 100 -0.80 -1.03 -12.61
C LYS A 100 -1.05 -2.53 -12.67
N LEU A 101 -1.69 -2.96 -13.75
CA LEU A 101 -1.91 -4.37 -13.97
C LEU A 101 -0.60 -5.07 -14.34
N ASN A 102 -0.34 -6.21 -13.73
CA ASN A 102 0.77 -7.08 -14.08
C ASN A 102 0.23 -8.48 -14.43
N PHE A 103 0.54 -8.93 -15.62
CA PHE A 103 0.11 -10.22 -16.13
C PHE A 103 1.31 -11.09 -16.50
N TRP A 104 1.40 -12.26 -15.91
CA TRP A 104 2.43 -13.25 -16.21
C TRP A 104 1.89 -14.27 -17.22
N SER A 105 2.24 -14.10 -18.47
CA SER A 105 1.77 -14.94 -19.58
C SER A 105 2.12 -16.42 -19.43
N ALA A 106 3.25 -16.74 -18.80
CA ALA A 106 3.66 -18.12 -18.57
C ALA A 106 2.67 -18.95 -17.75
N ARG A 107 1.90 -18.31 -16.85
CA ARG A 107 0.93 -18.96 -15.96
C ARG A 107 -0.48 -18.38 -16.08
N ALA A 108 -0.69 -17.42 -16.98
CA ALA A 108 -1.93 -16.64 -17.06
C ALA A 108 -2.36 -16.08 -15.69
N SER A 109 -1.40 -15.65 -14.89
CA SER A 109 -1.66 -15.07 -13.56
C SER A 109 -1.63 -13.57 -13.58
N LEU A 110 -2.48 -12.97 -12.76
CA LEU A 110 -2.73 -11.55 -12.72
C LEU A 110 -2.51 -11.02 -11.31
N ALA A 111 -1.90 -9.85 -11.19
CA ALA A 111 -1.83 -9.11 -9.94
C ALA A 111 -1.77 -7.61 -10.21
N VAL A 112 -2.12 -6.82 -9.19
CA VAL A 112 -1.85 -5.39 -9.16
C VAL A 112 -0.43 -5.16 -8.69
N GLN A 113 0.40 -4.55 -9.51
CA GLN A 113 1.70 -4.05 -9.07
C GLN A 113 1.51 -2.71 -8.36
N VAL A 114 1.88 -2.66 -7.10
CA VAL A 114 1.80 -1.46 -6.27
C VAL A 114 2.90 -0.47 -6.69
N LEU A 115 2.49 0.74 -7.05
CA LEU A 115 3.37 1.87 -7.36
C LEU A 115 3.46 2.85 -6.20
N ASP A 116 2.37 3.01 -5.45
CA ASP A 116 2.31 3.75 -4.19
C ASP A 116 1.15 3.19 -3.36
N MET A 117 1.25 3.31 -2.03
CA MET A 117 0.22 2.85 -1.10
C MET A 117 0.16 3.77 0.10
N ARG A 118 -1.06 4.13 0.49
CA ARG A 118 -1.32 4.97 1.65
C ARG A 118 -2.45 4.40 2.49
N PRO A 119 -2.44 4.62 3.81
CA PRO A 119 -3.57 4.24 4.64
C PRO A 119 -4.81 5.05 4.26
N SER A 120 -5.99 4.44 4.35
CA SER A 120 -7.24 5.17 4.28
C SER A 120 -7.39 6.10 5.48
N LEU A 121 -8.25 7.12 5.37
CA LEU A 121 -8.53 8.03 6.50
C LEU A 121 -9.01 7.26 7.73
N THR A 122 -9.87 6.26 7.55
CA THR A 122 -10.36 5.41 8.65
C THR A 122 -9.21 4.68 9.35
N THR A 123 -8.25 4.14 8.59
CA THR A 123 -7.05 3.48 9.15
C THR A 123 -6.19 4.47 9.95
N VAL A 124 -5.98 5.67 9.42
CA VAL A 124 -5.21 6.72 10.12
C VAL A 124 -5.89 7.10 11.44
N LEU A 125 -7.20 7.35 11.42
CA LEU A 125 -7.96 7.70 12.62
C LEU A 125 -7.94 6.58 13.67
N ARG A 126 -8.11 5.32 13.25
CA ARG A 126 -8.04 4.16 14.15
C ARG A 126 -6.66 4.05 14.81
N ARG A 127 -5.57 4.19 14.05
CA ARG A 127 -4.21 4.17 14.58
C ARG A 127 -3.98 5.32 15.56
N PHE A 128 -4.45 6.50 15.22
CA PHE A 128 -4.38 7.66 16.11
C PHE A 128 -5.09 7.41 17.44
N GLU A 129 -6.34 6.91 17.42
CA GLU A 129 -7.08 6.61 18.65
C GLU A 129 -6.43 5.50 19.49
N THR A 130 -5.83 4.50 18.84
CA THR A 130 -5.08 3.43 19.54
C THR A 130 -3.86 4.00 20.29
N VAL A 131 -3.05 4.81 19.63
CA VAL A 131 -1.87 5.45 20.23
C VAL A 131 -2.30 6.41 21.35
N LYS A 132 -3.34 7.19 21.13
CA LYS A 132 -3.89 8.11 22.13
C LYS A 132 -4.35 7.35 23.38
N ALA A 133 -5.10 6.25 23.21
CA ALA A 133 -5.54 5.42 24.35
C ALA A 133 -4.35 4.86 25.12
N GLN A 134 -3.32 4.36 24.44
CA GLN A 134 -2.10 3.88 25.07
C GLN A 134 -1.39 4.98 25.87
N LEU A 135 -1.21 6.17 25.30
CA LEU A 135 -0.59 7.30 26.00
C LEU A 135 -1.43 7.79 27.21
N GLN A 136 -2.76 7.65 27.15
CA GLN A 136 -3.63 7.92 28.28
C GLN A 136 -3.43 6.90 29.40
N GLU A 137 -3.37 5.61 29.06
CA GLU A 137 -3.14 4.51 30.02
C GLU A 137 -1.76 4.65 30.70
N GLU A 138 -0.74 5.00 29.95
CA GLU A 138 0.60 5.28 30.47
C GLU A 138 0.67 6.60 31.26
N GLY A 139 -0.39 7.42 31.23
CA GLY A 139 -0.46 8.72 31.90
C GLY A 139 0.42 9.81 31.30
N VAL A 140 0.98 9.59 30.12
CA VAL A 140 1.87 10.54 29.43
C VAL A 140 1.14 11.84 29.05
N ILE A 141 -0.14 11.72 28.66
CA ILE A 141 -0.98 12.86 28.25
C ILE A 141 -2.01 13.25 29.31
N ASP A 142 -1.85 12.82 30.55
CA ASP A 142 -2.71 13.21 31.66
C ASP A 142 -2.58 14.71 31.93
N PRO A 143 -3.67 15.51 31.83
CA PRO A 143 -3.64 16.94 32.13
C PRO A 143 -3.13 17.27 33.54
N ASN A 144 -3.37 16.39 34.53
CA ASN A 144 -2.96 16.59 35.92
C ASN A 144 -1.43 16.39 36.12
N ARG A 145 -0.77 15.77 35.16
CA ARG A 145 0.70 15.60 35.16
C ARG A 145 1.45 16.69 34.43
N ARG A 146 0.74 17.64 33.81
CA ARG A 146 1.36 18.75 33.10
C ARG A 146 2.11 19.65 34.12
N ARG A 147 3.37 19.90 33.82
CA ARG A 147 4.15 20.87 34.57
C ARG A 147 3.74 22.28 34.15
N GLU A 148 3.77 23.21 35.12
CA GLU A 148 3.62 24.61 34.79
C GLU A 148 4.78 25.06 33.90
N LEU A 149 4.47 25.87 32.89
CA LEU A 149 5.49 26.45 32.02
C LEU A 149 6.21 27.58 32.81
N PRO A 150 7.54 27.65 32.73
CA PRO A 150 8.25 28.76 33.32
C PRO A 150 7.87 30.06 32.62
N ALA A 151 7.64 31.12 33.38
CA ALA A 151 7.28 32.43 32.86
C ALA A 151 8.35 33.03 31.92
N TYR A 152 9.62 32.74 32.22
CA TYR A 152 10.79 33.23 31.46
C TYR A 152 11.80 32.10 31.22
N PRO A 153 11.56 31.25 30.17
CA PRO A 153 12.49 30.18 29.86
C PRO A 153 13.81 30.75 29.35
N LYS A 154 14.91 30.31 29.96
CA LYS A 154 16.26 30.70 29.53
C LYS A 154 16.80 29.80 28.42
N ARG A 155 16.25 28.58 28.32
CA ARG A 155 16.69 27.55 27.39
C ARG A 155 15.48 26.79 26.82
N LEU A 156 15.45 26.61 25.51
CA LEU A 156 14.39 25.92 24.82
C LEU A 156 14.98 24.82 23.90
N GLY A 157 14.59 23.61 24.12
CA GLY A 157 14.92 22.48 23.23
C GLY A 157 13.91 22.37 22.09
N ILE A 158 14.39 22.24 20.86
CA ILE A 158 13.58 22.05 19.65
C ILE A 158 13.98 20.72 19.02
N LEU A 159 13.07 19.76 19.03
CA LEU A 159 13.24 18.45 18.39
C LEU A 159 12.49 18.48 17.06
N THR A 160 13.21 18.52 15.97
CA THR A 160 12.59 18.65 14.64
C THR A 160 13.51 18.15 13.52
N SER A 161 12.96 17.96 12.34
CA SER A 161 13.77 17.65 11.16
C SER A 161 14.59 18.86 10.73
N VAL A 162 15.81 18.63 10.26
CA VAL A 162 16.73 19.67 9.77
C VAL A 162 17.25 19.26 8.39
N PRO A 163 17.14 20.13 7.36
CA PRO A 163 16.48 21.44 7.37
C PRO A 163 14.95 21.37 7.33
N SER A 164 14.27 22.35 7.88
CA SER A 164 12.81 22.47 7.75
C SER A 164 12.37 23.95 7.81
N SER A 165 11.28 24.26 7.10
CA SER A 165 10.66 25.58 7.12
C SER A 165 10.12 25.92 8.52
N ALA A 166 9.58 24.93 9.22
CA ALA A 166 9.09 25.07 10.59
C ALA A 166 10.22 25.51 11.56
N LEU A 167 11.39 24.91 11.44
CA LEU A 167 12.55 25.31 12.23
C LEU A 167 12.97 26.76 11.92
N ALA A 168 13.03 27.13 10.65
CA ALA A 168 13.37 28.49 10.25
C ALA A 168 12.41 29.53 10.83
N ASP A 169 11.10 29.24 10.82
CA ASP A 169 10.08 30.10 11.42
C ASP A 169 10.20 30.19 12.94
N MET A 170 10.46 29.08 13.62
CA MET A 170 10.69 29.06 15.08
C MET A 170 11.91 29.89 15.48
N LEU A 171 13.03 29.73 14.77
CA LEU A 171 14.27 30.47 15.03
C LEU A 171 14.04 31.96 14.81
N ARG A 172 13.42 32.37 13.74
CA ARG A 172 13.10 33.78 13.47
C ARG A 172 12.20 34.37 14.57
N THR A 173 11.12 33.69 14.91
CA THR A 173 10.17 34.15 15.92
C THR A 173 10.84 34.29 17.32
N ALA A 174 11.66 33.30 17.68
CA ALA A 174 12.39 33.32 18.94
C ALA A 174 13.39 34.48 18.98
N GLN A 175 14.12 34.72 17.88
CA GLN A 175 15.09 35.82 17.82
C GLN A 175 14.40 37.20 17.88
N GLU A 176 13.25 37.35 17.30
CA GLU A 176 12.48 38.59 17.32
C GLU A 176 11.83 38.86 18.70
N ARG A 177 11.27 37.83 19.33
CA ARG A 177 10.45 37.97 20.51
C ARG A 177 11.16 37.64 21.82
N TRP A 178 12.17 36.79 21.75
CA TRP A 178 12.88 36.30 22.93
C TRP A 178 14.39 36.08 22.67
N PRO A 179 15.13 37.14 22.32
CA PRO A 179 16.55 37.01 21.89
C PRO A 179 17.49 36.49 22.96
N LEU A 180 17.12 36.52 24.25
CA LEU A 180 17.92 36.03 25.34
C LEU A 180 17.74 34.55 25.65
N CYS A 181 16.85 33.85 24.93
CA CYS A 181 16.64 32.43 25.09
C CYS A 181 17.66 31.64 24.27
N GLU A 182 18.37 30.74 24.91
CA GLU A 182 19.24 29.79 24.24
C GLU A 182 18.40 28.71 23.56
N LEU A 183 18.59 28.51 22.27
CA LEU A 183 17.88 27.51 21.48
C LEU A 183 18.75 26.30 21.20
N LEU A 184 18.35 25.13 21.69
CA LEU A 184 19.01 23.84 21.43
C LEU A 184 18.21 23.08 20.40
N VAL A 185 18.76 22.91 19.19
CA VAL A 185 18.13 22.17 18.12
C VAL A 185 18.68 20.75 18.10
N VAL A 186 17.77 19.77 18.21
CA VAL A 186 18.10 18.36 18.11
C VAL A 186 17.45 17.82 16.82
N PRO A 187 18.25 17.45 15.81
CA PRO A 187 17.74 16.85 14.58
C PRO A 187 17.11 15.49 14.87
N ILE A 188 15.84 15.33 14.54
CA ILE A 188 15.14 14.05 14.61
C ILE A 188 14.31 13.83 13.34
N PRO A 189 14.11 12.57 12.88
CA PRO A 189 13.14 12.28 11.87
C PRO A 189 11.73 12.41 12.46
N VAL A 190 10.91 13.31 11.90
CA VAL A 190 9.52 13.53 12.35
C VAL A 190 8.51 12.75 11.54
N GLN A 191 8.95 12.07 10.47
CA GLN A 191 8.15 11.25 9.58
C GLN A 191 8.89 9.95 9.23
N GLY A 192 8.13 8.92 8.85
CA GLY A 192 8.66 7.62 8.44
C GLY A 192 8.79 6.62 9.58
N GLU A 193 9.24 5.41 9.26
CA GLU A 193 9.33 4.29 10.21
C GLU A 193 10.36 4.50 11.33
N VAL A 194 11.37 5.34 11.11
CA VAL A 194 12.44 5.62 12.07
C VAL A 194 12.00 6.62 13.13
N ALA A 195 10.97 7.42 12.88
CA ALA A 195 10.50 8.46 13.81
C ALA A 195 10.11 7.93 15.20
N PRO A 196 9.51 6.75 15.38
CA PRO A 196 9.18 6.21 16.69
C PRO A 196 10.37 5.62 17.47
N MET A 197 11.53 5.51 16.86
CA MET A 197 12.71 4.88 17.47
C MET A 197 13.60 5.87 18.26
N ILE A 198 13.16 7.10 18.37
CA ILE A 198 13.82 8.19 19.10
C ILE A 198 12.97 8.58 20.30
#